data_eb6cd12e0cd2b4907293e2fe4806ae24
#
_entry.id   eb6cd12e0cd2b4907293e2fe4806ae24
#
_cell.length_a   1.000
_cell.length_b   1.000
_cell.length_c   1.000
_cell.angle_alpha   90.00
_cell.angle_beta   90.00
_cell.angle_gamma   90.00
#
_symmetry.space_group_name_H-M   'P 1'
#
loop_
_entity.id
_entity.type
_entity.pdbx_description
1 polymer ?
#
loop_
_entity_poly.entity_id
_entity_poly.type
_entity_poly.pdbx_seq_one_letter_code
_entity_poly.pdbx_strand_id
1 'polypeptide(L)'
;MEAEAWWKEALESLRAAEHLLKAGFYNYAAFHSHQAAEKALKTLIIEKLRVSPPKTHNLLTLSEALKGVVDLGEVLDDLKDLNPHYLVSRYPDAANGVPSEVYSKRMAEACLSMARGVVEWAKRLLNA
;
A
#
# COMPACT_ATOMS: atom_id res chain seq x y z
N MET A 1 -0.20 4.01 -21.21
CA MET A 1 0.05 3.74 -19.80
C MET A 1 -0.84 2.60 -19.35
N GLU A 2 -0.31 1.74 -18.51
CA GLU A 2 -0.90 0.46 -18.20
C GLU A 2 -1.59 0.45 -16.83
N ALA A 3 -2.69 1.19 -16.69
CA ALA A 3 -3.46 1.21 -15.44
C ALA A 3 -3.89 -0.21 -15.04
N GLU A 4 -4.34 -1.01 -16.00
CA GLU A 4 -4.76 -2.38 -15.73
C GLU A 4 -3.62 -3.23 -15.16
N ALA A 5 -2.41 -3.07 -15.69
CA ALA A 5 -1.24 -3.81 -15.19
C ALA A 5 -0.92 -3.42 -13.74
N TRP A 6 -0.96 -2.12 -13.43
CA TRP A 6 -0.76 -1.65 -12.06
C TRP A 6 -1.83 -2.18 -11.10
N TRP A 7 -3.09 -2.22 -11.56
CA TRP A 7 -4.18 -2.75 -10.75
C TRP A 7 -4.02 -4.24 -10.46
N LYS A 8 -3.68 -5.01 -11.48
CA LYS A 8 -3.41 -6.45 -11.30
C LYS A 8 -2.28 -6.68 -10.31
N GLU A 9 -1.23 -5.88 -10.38
CA GLU A 9 -0.11 -5.99 -9.44
C GLU A 9 -0.50 -5.55 -8.03
N ALA A 10 -1.39 -4.57 -7.88
CA ALA A 10 -1.92 -4.19 -6.57
C ALA A 10 -2.64 -5.38 -5.92
N LEU A 11 -3.49 -6.06 -6.67
CA LEU A 11 -4.21 -7.23 -6.18
C LEU A 11 -3.28 -8.40 -5.87
N GLU A 12 -2.24 -8.60 -6.68
CA GLU A 12 -1.25 -9.65 -6.44
C GLU A 12 -0.42 -9.36 -5.19
N SER A 13 -0.04 -8.10 -4.97
CA SER A 13 0.65 -7.71 -3.74
C SER A 13 -0.21 -7.96 -2.51
N LEU A 14 -1.51 -7.67 -2.60
CA LEU A 14 -2.45 -7.95 -1.51
C LEU A 14 -2.54 -9.44 -1.23
N ARG A 15 -2.62 -10.26 -2.27
CA ARG A 15 -2.64 -11.72 -2.15
C ARG A 15 -1.36 -12.24 -1.50
N ALA A 16 -0.20 -11.71 -1.91
CA ALA A 16 1.09 -12.07 -1.31
C ALA A 16 1.12 -11.73 0.18
N ALA A 17 0.63 -10.54 0.56
CA ALA A 17 0.58 -10.13 1.96
C ALA A 17 -0.27 -11.10 2.80
N GLU A 18 -1.41 -11.54 2.27
CA GLU A 18 -2.28 -12.51 2.95
C GLU A 18 -1.57 -13.84 3.18
N HIS A 19 -0.86 -14.36 2.19
CA HIS A 19 -0.13 -15.61 2.30
C HIS A 19 1.04 -15.51 3.28
N LEU A 20 1.78 -14.40 3.22
CA LEU A 20 2.92 -14.18 4.11
C LEU A 20 2.48 -14.03 5.57
N LEU A 21 1.34 -13.40 5.80
CA LEU A 21 0.76 -13.30 7.14
C LEU A 21 0.47 -14.70 7.70
N LYS A 22 -0.20 -15.54 6.92
CA LYS A 22 -0.53 -16.91 7.33
C LYS A 22 0.71 -17.75 7.58
N ALA A 23 1.77 -17.51 6.81
CA ALA A 23 3.03 -18.25 6.95
C ALA A 23 3.93 -17.72 8.09
N GLY A 24 3.56 -16.61 8.72
CA GLY A 24 4.32 -16.03 9.83
C GLY A 24 5.44 -15.08 9.41
N PHE A 25 5.46 -14.63 8.16
CA PHE A 25 6.43 -13.65 7.68
C PHE A 25 5.85 -12.23 7.84
N TYR A 26 5.77 -11.79 9.09
CA TYR A 26 5.02 -10.57 9.45
C TYR A 26 5.58 -9.29 8.86
N ASN A 27 6.89 -9.13 8.85
CA ASN A 27 7.50 -7.95 8.25
C ASN A 27 7.27 -7.89 6.73
N TYR A 28 7.35 -9.03 6.05
CA TYR A 28 7.10 -9.08 4.62
C TYR A 28 5.61 -8.93 4.29
N ALA A 29 4.73 -9.42 5.15
CA ALA A 29 3.30 -9.16 5.01
C ALA A 29 3.00 -7.66 5.08
N ALA A 30 3.65 -6.94 5.99
CA ALA A 30 3.52 -5.48 6.11
C ALA A 30 4.08 -4.78 4.86
N PHE A 31 5.23 -5.23 4.36
CA PHE A 31 5.82 -4.66 3.15
C PHE A 31 4.88 -4.81 1.94
N HIS A 32 4.36 -6.00 1.70
CA HIS A 32 3.47 -6.22 0.56
C HIS A 32 2.11 -5.53 0.74
N SER A 33 1.67 -5.31 1.97
CA SER A 33 0.50 -4.46 2.25
C SER A 33 0.76 -3.03 1.79
N HIS A 34 1.93 -2.48 2.11
CA HIS A 34 2.33 -1.17 1.61
C HIS A 34 2.35 -1.15 0.08
N GLN A 35 2.92 -2.18 -0.53
CA GLN A 35 3.01 -2.27 -1.99
C GLN A 35 1.63 -2.33 -2.66
N ALA A 36 0.68 -3.05 -2.07
CA ALA A 36 -0.69 -3.08 -2.59
C ALA A 36 -1.31 -1.68 -2.60
N ALA A 37 -1.16 -0.92 -1.52
CA ALA A 37 -1.65 0.45 -1.43
C ALA A 37 -0.96 1.36 -2.44
N GLU A 38 0.37 1.27 -2.56
CA GLU A 38 1.14 2.06 -3.52
C GLU A 38 0.65 1.85 -4.95
N LYS A 39 0.50 0.59 -5.35
CA LYS A 39 0.08 0.24 -6.71
C LYS A 39 -1.37 0.63 -6.98
N ALA A 40 -2.24 0.57 -5.98
CA ALA A 40 -3.62 1.05 -6.10
C ALA A 40 -3.66 2.56 -6.34
N LEU A 41 -2.85 3.33 -5.60
CA LEU A 41 -2.76 4.78 -5.81
C LEU A 41 -2.21 5.11 -7.19
N LYS A 42 -1.19 4.39 -7.66
CA LYS A 42 -0.61 4.61 -8.99
C LYS A 42 -1.63 4.29 -10.10
N THR A 43 -2.47 3.27 -9.91
CA THR A 43 -3.57 2.96 -10.83
C THR A 43 -4.52 4.15 -10.94
N LEU A 44 -4.92 4.72 -9.80
CA LEU A 44 -5.81 5.88 -9.79
C LEU A 44 -5.20 7.11 -10.46
N ILE A 45 -3.91 7.35 -10.25
CA ILE A 45 -3.20 8.48 -10.90
C ILE A 45 -3.27 8.33 -12.42
N ILE A 46 -3.01 7.14 -12.95
CA ILE A 46 -3.10 6.91 -14.38
C ILE A 46 -4.54 7.11 -14.88
N GLU A 47 -5.51 6.50 -14.21
CA GLU A 47 -6.92 6.54 -14.64
C GLU A 47 -7.54 7.93 -14.52
N LYS A 48 -7.26 8.65 -13.43
CA LYS A 48 -7.94 9.93 -13.15
C LYS A 48 -7.20 11.13 -13.72
N LEU A 49 -5.86 11.08 -13.79
CA LEU A 49 -5.04 12.21 -14.22
C LEU A 49 -4.44 12.02 -15.61
N ARG A 50 -4.42 10.79 -16.13
CA ARG A 50 -3.84 10.46 -17.44
C ARG A 50 -2.37 10.86 -17.56
N VAL A 51 -1.62 10.67 -16.46
CA VAL A 51 -0.17 10.94 -16.40
C VAL A 51 0.54 9.72 -15.84
N SER A 52 1.83 9.61 -16.08
CA SER A 52 2.67 8.59 -15.44
C SER A 52 2.75 8.89 -13.95
N PRO A 53 2.57 7.90 -13.09
CA PRO A 53 2.66 8.15 -11.64
C PRO A 53 4.10 8.51 -11.26
N PRO A 54 4.28 9.35 -10.22
CA PRO A 54 5.61 9.64 -9.70
C PRO A 54 6.34 8.35 -9.33
N LYS A 55 7.63 8.30 -9.61
CA LYS A 55 8.48 7.14 -9.26
C LYS A 55 8.90 7.26 -7.81
N THR A 56 7.96 7.01 -6.92
CA THR A 56 8.15 7.09 -5.48
C THR A 56 7.42 5.95 -4.80
N HIS A 57 7.88 5.58 -3.61
CA HIS A 57 7.21 4.63 -2.72
C HIS A 57 6.50 5.35 -1.58
N ASN A 58 6.54 6.68 -1.58
CA ASN A 58 5.91 7.48 -0.53
C ASN A 58 4.42 7.60 -0.80
N LEU A 59 3.60 6.96 0.04
CA LEU A 59 2.15 6.94 -0.13
C LEU A 59 1.53 8.33 0.00
N LEU A 60 2.15 9.21 0.79
CA LEU A 60 1.64 10.57 0.98
C LEU A 60 1.90 11.45 -0.24
N THR A 61 3.04 11.27 -0.90
CA THR A 61 3.33 11.94 -2.16
C THR A 61 2.33 11.51 -3.23
N LEU A 62 2.02 10.22 -3.31
CA LEU A 62 1.05 9.70 -4.27
C LEU A 62 -0.36 10.22 -3.97
N SER A 63 -0.75 10.26 -2.70
CA SER A 63 -2.06 10.77 -2.30
C SER A 63 -2.19 12.26 -2.62
N GLU A 64 -1.12 13.03 -2.43
CA GLU A 64 -1.13 14.46 -2.74
C GLU A 64 -1.41 14.71 -4.23
N ALA A 65 -0.89 13.85 -5.11
CA ALA A 65 -1.18 13.95 -6.55
C ALA A 65 -2.66 13.76 -6.86
N LEU A 66 -3.39 13.02 -6.03
CA LEU A 66 -4.82 12.74 -6.21
C LEU A 66 -5.73 13.76 -5.52
N LYS A 67 -5.16 14.64 -4.71
CA LYS A 67 -5.92 15.66 -4.00
C LYS A 67 -6.64 16.57 -5.00
N GLY A 68 -7.92 16.76 -4.79
CA GLY A 68 -8.73 17.58 -5.68
C GLY A 68 -9.45 16.79 -6.78
N VAL A 69 -9.07 15.54 -7.05
CA VAL A 69 -9.78 14.69 -8.01
C VAL A 69 -10.47 13.51 -7.36
N VAL A 70 -10.04 13.11 -6.17
CA VAL A 70 -10.73 12.09 -5.37
C VAL A 70 -10.79 12.54 -3.91
N ASP A 71 -11.77 12.01 -3.17
CA ASP A 71 -11.88 12.23 -1.73
C ASP A 71 -10.99 11.20 -1.02
N LEU A 72 -9.96 11.68 -0.34
CA LEU A 72 -8.98 10.87 0.38
C LEU A 72 -9.39 10.61 1.83
N GLY A 73 -10.46 11.25 2.32
CA GLY A 73 -10.82 11.22 3.75
C GLY A 73 -10.95 9.84 4.35
N GLU A 74 -11.45 8.89 3.59
CA GLU A 74 -11.65 7.52 4.04
C GLU A 74 -10.33 6.77 4.29
N VAL A 75 -9.26 7.09 3.56
CA VAL A 75 -8.02 6.29 3.55
C VAL A 75 -6.77 7.05 4.00
N LEU A 76 -6.86 8.35 4.20
CA LEU A 76 -5.65 9.17 4.46
C LEU A 76 -4.88 8.72 5.71
N ASP A 77 -5.58 8.43 6.80
CA ASP A 77 -4.93 7.96 8.02
C ASP A 77 -4.27 6.59 7.81
N ASP A 78 -4.93 5.70 7.08
CA ASP A 78 -4.36 4.40 6.74
C ASP A 78 -3.08 4.55 5.91
N LEU A 79 -3.08 5.48 4.96
CA LEU A 79 -1.88 5.75 4.15
C LEU A 79 -0.74 6.29 4.99
N LYS A 80 -1.05 7.16 5.97
CA LYS A 80 -0.05 7.67 6.91
C LYS A 80 0.54 6.55 7.76
N ASP A 81 -0.30 5.65 8.23
CA ASP A 81 0.14 4.53 9.07
C ASP A 81 0.92 3.48 8.27
N LEU A 82 0.53 3.22 7.02
CA LEU A 82 1.24 2.28 6.15
C LEU A 82 2.57 2.82 5.65
N ASN A 83 2.68 4.12 5.47
CA ASN A 83 3.83 4.73 4.78
C ASN A 83 5.20 4.33 5.33
N PRO A 84 5.45 4.30 6.67
CA PRO A 84 6.76 3.93 7.20
C PRO A 84 7.17 2.48 6.89
N HIS A 85 6.21 1.61 6.61
CA HIS A 85 6.48 0.18 6.48
C HIS A 85 7.23 -0.19 5.20
N TYR A 86 7.39 0.72 4.26
CA TYR A 86 8.25 0.49 3.10
C TYR A 86 9.70 0.22 3.54
N LEU A 87 10.22 1.02 4.47
CA LEU A 87 11.59 0.88 4.96
C LEU A 87 11.69 0.04 6.22
N VAL A 88 10.82 0.28 7.21
CA VAL A 88 10.88 -0.38 8.52
C VAL A 88 10.74 -1.89 8.40
N SER A 89 9.94 -2.36 7.45
CA SER A 89 9.70 -3.80 7.26
C SER A 89 10.92 -4.58 6.77
N ARG A 90 11.95 -3.91 6.23
CA ARG A 90 13.05 -4.60 5.55
C ARG A 90 14.44 -4.22 6.03
N TYR A 91 14.62 -3.03 6.60
CA TYR A 91 15.95 -2.51 6.93
C TYR A 91 16.15 -2.38 8.43
N PRO A 92 17.20 -3.05 8.99
CA PRO A 92 17.46 -2.99 10.43
C PRO A 92 17.67 -1.59 11.00
N ASP A 93 18.31 -0.69 10.27
CA ASP A 93 18.51 0.68 10.72
C ASP A 93 17.20 1.46 10.78
N ALA A 94 16.27 1.22 9.85
CA ALA A 94 14.95 1.86 9.89
C ALA A 94 14.07 1.27 11.00
N ALA A 95 14.16 -0.05 11.21
CA ALA A 95 13.38 -0.76 12.24
C ALA A 95 13.95 -0.59 13.65
N ASN A 96 15.20 -0.14 13.75
CA ASN A 96 15.94 -0.09 15.01
C ASN A 96 15.97 -1.47 15.68
N GLY A 97 16.25 -2.50 14.88
CA GLY A 97 16.26 -3.89 15.28
C GLY A 97 16.18 -4.80 14.06
N VAL A 98 15.97 -6.08 14.28
CA VAL A 98 15.81 -7.05 13.20
C VAL A 98 14.34 -7.05 12.76
N PRO A 99 14.02 -6.63 11.52
CA PRO A 99 12.62 -6.52 11.11
C PRO A 99 11.76 -7.78 11.34
N SER A 100 12.31 -8.96 11.06
CA SER A 100 11.58 -10.22 11.26
C SER A 100 11.30 -10.52 12.74
N GLU A 101 12.02 -9.88 13.67
CA GLU A 101 11.82 -10.05 15.12
C GLU A 101 10.99 -8.92 15.72
N VAL A 102 11.05 -7.73 15.11
CA VAL A 102 10.32 -6.55 15.58
C VAL A 102 8.82 -6.59 15.23
N TYR A 103 8.50 -7.14 14.06
CA TYR A 103 7.10 -7.19 13.63
C TYR A 103 6.32 -8.29 14.34
N SER A 104 5.23 -7.92 15.00
CA SER A 104 4.29 -8.86 15.59
C SER A 104 3.22 -9.24 14.56
N LYS A 105 2.52 -10.32 14.84
CA LYS A 105 1.33 -10.71 14.06
C LYS A 105 0.30 -9.58 14.02
N ARG A 106 0.07 -8.92 15.17
CA ARG A 106 -0.87 -7.80 15.28
C ARG A 106 -0.51 -6.65 14.35
N MET A 107 0.78 -6.31 14.27
CA MET A 107 1.25 -5.24 13.36
C MET A 107 0.98 -5.61 11.90
N ALA A 108 1.28 -6.85 11.53
CA ALA A 108 1.06 -7.32 10.16
C ALA A 108 -0.43 -7.37 9.80
N GLU A 109 -1.26 -7.83 10.73
CA GLU A 109 -2.72 -7.84 10.55
C GLU A 109 -3.27 -6.44 10.36
N ALA A 110 -2.79 -5.47 11.13
CA ALA A 110 -3.18 -4.07 11.00
C ALA A 110 -2.79 -3.51 9.63
N CYS A 111 -1.56 -3.79 9.17
CA CYS A 111 -1.10 -3.36 7.85
C CYS A 111 -1.96 -3.95 6.73
N LEU A 112 -2.27 -5.24 6.82
CA LEU A 112 -3.10 -5.91 5.83
C LEU A 112 -4.51 -5.33 5.80
N SER A 113 -5.11 -5.08 6.96
CA SER A 113 -6.44 -4.48 7.06
C SER A 113 -6.48 -3.09 6.40
N MET A 114 -5.46 -2.27 6.67
CA MET A 114 -5.34 -0.95 6.05
C MET A 114 -5.19 -1.06 4.52
N ALA A 115 -4.35 -1.98 4.05
CA ALA A 115 -4.15 -2.18 2.62
C ALA A 115 -5.44 -2.63 1.92
N ARG A 116 -6.19 -3.55 2.55
CA ARG A 116 -7.51 -3.97 2.02
C ARG A 116 -8.45 -2.79 1.90
N GLY A 117 -8.49 -1.93 2.90
CA GLY A 117 -9.32 -0.72 2.88
C GLY A 117 -8.97 0.20 1.73
N VAL A 118 -7.66 0.41 1.49
CA VAL A 118 -7.19 1.26 0.38
C VAL A 118 -7.56 0.64 -0.97
N VAL A 119 -7.35 -0.66 -1.13
CA VAL A 119 -7.67 -1.37 -2.38
C VAL A 119 -9.17 -1.34 -2.66
N GLU A 120 -10.02 -1.59 -1.65
CA GLU A 120 -11.47 -1.53 -1.81
C GLU A 120 -11.95 -0.12 -2.17
N TRP A 121 -11.39 0.89 -1.53
CA TRP A 121 -11.68 2.28 -1.84
C TRP A 121 -11.30 2.62 -3.28
N ALA A 122 -10.11 2.22 -3.71
CA ALA A 122 -9.65 2.45 -5.08
C ALA A 122 -10.55 1.73 -6.09
N LYS A 123 -10.97 0.51 -5.79
CA LYS A 123 -11.87 -0.26 -6.64
C LYS A 123 -13.19 0.47 -6.87
N ARG A 124 -13.77 1.05 -5.83
CA ARG A 124 -15.01 1.83 -5.97
C ARG A 124 -14.82 3.04 -6.89
N LEU A 125 -13.69 3.73 -6.76
CA LEU A 125 -13.39 4.89 -7.60
C LEU A 125 -13.14 4.50 -9.06
N LEU A 126 -12.52 3.35 -9.30
CA LEU A 126 -12.28 2.85 -10.66
C LEU A 126 -13.56 2.42 -11.36
N ASN A 127 -14.56 1.98 -10.61
CA ASN A 127 -15.84 1.51 -11.13
C ASN A 127 -16.91 2.61 -11.16
N ALA A 128 -16.58 3.79 -10.71
CA ALA A 128 -17.53 4.91 -10.67
C ALA A 128 -17.64 5.64 -12.01
#